data_0dc5c9c717fcc9e5904d99ed5b088d4a
#
_entry.id   0dc5c9c717fcc9e5904d99ed5b088d4a
#
_cell.length_a   1.000
_cell.length_b   1.000
_cell.length_c   1.000
_cell.angle_alpha   90.00
_cell.angle_beta   90.00
_cell.angle_gamma   90.00
#
_symmetry.space_group_name_H-M   'P 1'
#
loop_
_entity.id
_entity.type
_entity.pdbx_description
1 polymer ?
#
loop_
_entity_poly.entity_id
_entity_poly.type
_entity_poly.pdbx_seq_one_letter_code
_entity_poly.pdbx_strand_id
1 'polypeptide(L)'
;MIKVITYGTYDLLHYGHIRLLKRAKALGDYLIVGITADSFDVARGKINVRQSLIERIEAVKATGLADEIIIEEYEGQKIDDIRRFGVDIFAIGSDWKGHFEYLNEFCKVVYLDRTQGISSSELRAEKRELCIGLVGESG
;
A
#
# COMPACT_ATOMS: atom_id res chain seq x y z
N MET A 1 -5.14 -15.74 11.68
CA MET A 1 -4.28 -14.79 10.98
C MET A 1 -5.14 -13.75 10.26
N ILE A 2 -4.86 -12.49 10.51
CA ILE A 2 -5.56 -11.40 9.83
C ILE A 2 -4.77 -10.98 8.61
N LYS A 3 -5.37 -11.11 7.44
CA LYS A 3 -4.74 -10.76 6.17
C LYS A 3 -5.20 -9.39 5.71
N VAL A 4 -4.23 -8.53 5.40
CA VAL A 4 -4.47 -7.17 4.91
C VAL A 4 -3.99 -7.10 3.47
N ILE A 5 -4.75 -6.43 2.61
CA ILE A 5 -4.32 -6.16 1.24
C ILE A 5 -4.37 -4.66 0.97
N THR A 6 -3.42 -4.18 0.22
CA THR A 6 -3.40 -2.80 -0.26
C THR A 6 -2.89 -2.78 -1.69
N TYR A 7 -3.23 -1.73 -2.42
CA TYR A 7 -2.85 -1.61 -3.82
C TYR A 7 -2.26 -0.24 -4.11
N GLY A 8 -1.41 -0.16 -5.09
CA GLY A 8 -0.87 1.11 -5.52
C GLY A 8 0.06 0.97 -6.70
N THR A 9 0.47 2.10 -7.25
CA THR A 9 1.45 2.13 -8.33
C THR A 9 2.86 2.02 -7.78
N TYR A 10 3.12 2.69 -6.66
CA TYR A 10 4.42 2.71 -5.97
C TYR A 10 5.56 3.17 -6.87
N ASP A 11 5.28 4.20 -7.67
CA ASP A 11 6.29 4.79 -8.55
C ASP A 11 7.22 5.67 -7.73
N LEU A 12 8.52 5.50 -7.90
CA LEU A 12 9.53 6.28 -7.18
C LEU A 12 9.27 6.24 -5.67
N LEU A 13 9.27 5.05 -5.13
CA LEU A 13 8.92 4.80 -3.72
C LEU A 13 9.56 5.82 -2.78
N HIS A 14 8.74 6.45 -1.96
CA HIS A 14 9.20 7.47 -1.04
C HIS A 14 8.61 7.26 0.36
N TYR A 15 8.93 8.17 1.25
CA TYR A 15 8.53 8.09 2.66
C TYR A 15 7.02 7.88 2.84
N GLY A 16 6.20 8.58 2.05
CA GLY A 16 4.75 8.43 2.15
C GLY A 16 4.27 7.03 1.85
N HIS A 17 4.87 6.39 0.85
CA HIS A 17 4.55 5.00 0.52
C HIS A 17 4.94 4.06 1.66
N ILE A 18 6.13 4.26 2.20
CA ILE A 18 6.64 3.40 3.28
C ILE A 18 5.77 3.53 4.51
N ARG A 19 5.36 4.74 4.85
CA ARG A 19 4.48 4.99 5.98
C ARG A 19 3.14 4.29 5.81
N LEU A 20 2.57 4.36 4.61
CA LEU A 20 1.32 3.69 4.30
C LEU A 20 1.45 2.18 4.47
N LEU A 21 2.53 1.60 3.94
CA LEU A 21 2.77 0.17 4.05
C LEU A 21 2.95 -0.27 5.51
N LYS A 22 3.65 0.52 6.30
CA LYS A 22 3.82 0.23 7.73
C LYS A 22 2.48 0.22 8.46
N ARG A 23 1.64 1.20 8.17
CA ARG A 23 0.33 1.31 8.81
C ARG A 23 -0.60 0.19 8.36
N ALA A 24 -0.55 -0.17 7.09
CA ALA A 24 -1.33 -1.29 6.58
C ALA A 24 -0.90 -2.59 7.24
N LYS A 25 0.40 -2.81 7.35
CA LYS A 25 0.91 -4.02 7.99
C LYS A 25 0.50 -4.10 9.46
N ALA A 26 0.44 -2.97 10.14
CA ALA A 26 0.06 -2.92 11.54
C ALA A 26 -1.40 -3.31 11.80
N LEU A 27 -2.22 -3.36 10.76
CA LEU A 27 -3.63 -3.72 10.90
C LEU A 27 -3.85 -5.23 11.04
N GLY A 28 -2.86 -6.03 10.71
CA GLY A 28 -3.03 -7.48 10.76
C GLY A 28 -1.71 -8.21 10.85
N ASP A 29 -1.73 -9.47 10.45
CA ASP A 29 -0.58 -10.37 10.58
C ASP A 29 0.17 -10.58 9.27
N TYR A 30 -0.50 -10.38 8.15
CA TYR A 30 0.03 -10.71 6.83
C TYR A 30 -0.39 -9.62 5.85
N LEU A 31 0.58 -8.99 5.19
CA LEU A 31 0.31 -7.91 4.25
C LEU A 31 0.56 -8.34 2.81
N ILE A 32 -0.48 -8.23 2.00
CA ILE A 32 -0.40 -8.47 0.56
C ILE A 32 -0.39 -7.10 -0.11
N VAL A 33 0.58 -6.86 -0.99
CA VAL A 33 0.67 -5.59 -1.72
C VAL A 33 0.45 -5.85 -3.20
N GLY A 34 -0.58 -5.25 -3.76
CA GLY A 34 -0.86 -5.32 -5.19
C GLY A 34 -0.25 -4.12 -5.89
N ILE A 35 0.61 -4.37 -6.88
CA ILE A 35 1.26 -3.32 -7.63
C ILE A 35 0.67 -3.30 -9.04
N THR A 36 0.24 -2.13 -9.49
CA THR A 36 -0.43 -2.01 -10.79
C THR A 36 0.53 -2.27 -11.95
N ALA A 37 0.07 -3.11 -12.88
CA ALA A 37 0.82 -3.37 -14.11
C ALA A 37 0.90 -2.11 -14.97
N ASP A 38 1.93 -2.01 -15.79
CA ASP A 38 2.11 -0.85 -16.67
C ASP A 38 0.89 -0.64 -17.58
N SER A 39 0.37 -1.72 -18.16
CA SER A 39 -0.80 -1.62 -19.04
C SER A 39 -2.03 -1.15 -18.30
N PHE A 40 -2.19 -1.55 -17.04
CA PHE A 40 -3.33 -1.15 -16.22
C PHE A 40 -3.21 0.32 -15.84
N ASP A 41 -2.00 0.79 -15.53
CA ASP A 41 -1.77 2.20 -15.24
C ASP A 41 -2.15 3.09 -16.42
N VAL A 42 -1.74 2.71 -17.62
CA VAL A 42 -2.09 3.44 -18.83
C VAL A 42 -3.61 3.45 -19.05
N ALA A 43 -4.25 2.30 -18.88
CA ALA A 43 -5.70 2.19 -19.05
C ALA A 43 -6.46 3.10 -18.07
N ARG A 44 -5.90 3.35 -16.88
CA ARG A 44 -6.52 4.24 -15.90
C ARG A 44 -6.11 5.70 -16.07
N GLY A 45 -5.32 6.01 -17.11
CA GLY A 45 -4.87 7.37 -17.37
C GLY A 45 -3.61 7.77 -16.63
N LYS A 46 -2.91 6.83 -16.01
CA LYS A 46 -1.65 7.11 -15.33
C LYS A 46 -0.50 6.98 -16.31
N ILE A 47 -0.19 8.06 -17.00
CA ILE A 47 0.80 8.05 -18.07
C ILE A 47 2.18 8.57 -17.65
N ASN A 48 2.29 9.02 -16.38
CA ASN A 48 3.55 9.60 -15.89
C ASN A 48 4.33 8.67 -14.98
N VAL A 49 4.05 7.38 -15.05
CA VAL A 49 4.78 6.40 -14.25
C VAL A 49 6.20 6.28 -14.81
N ARG A 50 7.20 6.51 -13.97
CA ARG A 50 8.60 6.58 -14.38
C ARG A 50 9.32 5.25 -14.35
N GLN A 51 8.98 4.40 -13.41
CA GLN A 51 9.65 3.12 -13.24
C GLN A 51 8.86 1.99 -13.86
N SER A 52 9.57 0.99 -14.35
CA SER A 52 8.94 -0.23 -14.85
C SER A 52 8.28 -0.98 -13.70
N LEU A 53 7.40 -1.91 -14.02
CA LEU A 53 6.75 -2.75 -13.03
C LEU A 53 7.80 -3.49 -12.18
N ILE A 54 8.83 -4.03 -12.81
CA ILE A 54 9.86 -4.77 -12.10
C ILE A 54 10.59 -3.87 -11.10
N GLU A 55 10.93 -2.66 -11.51
CA GLU A 55 11.59 -1.70 -10.62
C GLU A 55 10.71 -1.37 -9.42
N ARG A 56 9.42 -1.20 -9.65
CA ARG A 56 8.47 -0.87 -8.58
C ARG A 56 8.28 -2.06 -7.62
N ILE A 57 8.23 -3.27 -8.15
CA ILE A 57 8.14 -4.48 -7.34
C ILE A 57 9.39 -4.60 -6.46
N GLU A 58 10.57 -4.40 -7.04
CA GLU A 58 11.82 -4.51 -6.29
C GLU A 58 11.90 -3.47 -5.18
N ALA A 59 11.42 -2.26 -5.43
CA ALA A 59 11.43 -1.21 -4.42
C ALA A 59 10.53 -1.56 -3.23
N VAL A 60 9.33 -2.06 -3.50
CA VAL A 60 8.41 -2.49 -2.44
C VAL A 60 8.99 -3.68 -1.68
N LYS A 61 9.54 -4.63 -2.41
CA LYS A 61 10.15 -5.81 -1.81
C LYS A 61 11.29 -5.44 -0.87
N ALA A 62 12.08 -4.45 -1.26
CA ALA A 62 13.22 -4.01 -0.47
C ALA A 62 12.82 -3.39 0.87
N THR A 63 11.57 -2.94 1.02
CA THR A 63 11.11 -2.40 2.30
C THR A 63 10.98 -3.48 3.38
N GLY A 64 10.81 -4.73 2.97
CA GLY A 64 10.59 -5.83 3.90
C GLY A 64 9.21 -5.82 4.55
N LEU A 65 8.31 -4.93 4.13
CA LEU A 65 7.00 -4.79 4.75
C LEU A 65 5.93 -5.67 4.12
N ALA A 66 6.09 -6.04 2.85
CA ALA A 66 5.12 -6.88 2.16
C ALA A 66 5.45 -8.35 2.40
N ASP A 67 4.47 -9.10 2.86
CA ASP A 67 4.62 -10.55 3.00
C ASP A 67 4.40 -11.23 1.67
N GLU A 68 3.59 -10.62 0.82
CA GLU A 68 3.31 -11.12 -0.52
C GLU A 68 3.09 -9.95 -1.46
N ILE A 69 3.61 -10.05 -2.69
CA ILE A 69 3.42 -9.03 -3.70
C ILE A 69 2.70 -9.66 -4.88
N ILE A 70 1.62 -9.02 -5.32
CA ILE A 70 0.85 -9.47 -6.49
C ILE A 70 0.77 -8.32 -7.49
N ILE A 71 0.38 -8.63 -8.70
CA ILE A 71 0.27 -7.64 -9.76
C ILE A 71 -1.21 -7.40 -10.05
N GLU A 72 -1.60 -6.14 -10.10
CA GLU A 72 -2.97 -5.77 -10.46
C GLU A 72 -3.01 -5.45 -11.96
N GLU A 73 -3.80 -6.21 -12.70
CA GLU A 73 -3.81 -6.16 -14.16
C GLU A 73 -5.14 -5.78 -14.78
N TYR A 74 -6.25 -5.89 -14.03
CA TYR A 74 -7.56 -5.65 -14.63
C TYR A 74 -8.55 -5.05 -13.64
N GLU A 75 -9.56 -4.41 -14.18
CA GLU A 75 -10.65 -3.81 -13.42
C GLU A 75 -11.44 -4.91 -12.72
N GLY A 76 -11.73 -4.72 -11.46
CA GLY A 76 -12.47 -5.72 -10.68
C GLY A 76 -11.60 -6.77 -10.03
N GLN A 77 -10.29 -6.74 -10.28
CA GLN A 77 -9.38 -7.71 -9.69
C GLN A 77 -9.38 -7.68 -8.16
N LYS A 78 -9.66 -6.54 -7.57
CA LYS A 78 -9.67 -6.40 -6.11
C LYS A 78 -10.64 -7.38 -5.46
N ILE A 79 -11.82 -7.54 -6.03
CA ILE A 79 -12.81 -8.48 -5.51
C ILE A 79 -12.28 -9.91 -5.63
N ASP A 80 -11.73 -10.25 -6.79
CA ASP A 80 -11.18 -11.57 -7.01
C ASP A 80 -10.06 -11.89 -6.04
N ASP A 81 -9.16 -10.94 -5.83
CA ASP A 81 -8.03 -11.11 -4.92
C ASP A 81 -8.49 -11.28 -3.47
N ILE A 82 -9.43 -10.46 -3.03
CA ILE A 82 -9.96 -10.54 -1.67
C ILE A 82 -10.54 -11.93 -1.41
N ARG A 83 -11.27 -12.45 -2.37
CA ARG A 83 -11.88 -13.77 -2.23
C ARG A 83 -10.84 -14.89 -2.33
N ARG A 84 -9.91 -14.75 -3.25
CA ARG A 84 -8.88 -15.76 -3.51
C ARG A 84 -7.95 -15.94 -2.31
N PHE A 85 -7.53 -14.84 -1.71
CA PHE A 85 -6.58 -14.88 -0.59
C PHE A 85 -7.24 -14.92 0.78
N GLY A 86 -8.55 -14.80 0.85
CA GLY A 86 -9.25 -14.77 2.12
C GLY A 86 -8.88 -13.53 2.93
N VAL A 87 -8.90 -12.37 2.28
CA VAL A 87 -8.49 -11.13 2.89
C VAL A 87 -9.52 -10.63 3.90
N ASP A 88 -9.04 -10.17 5.05
CA ASP A 88 -9.90 -9.64 6.12
C ASP A 88 -10.04 -8.13 6.03
N ILE A 89 -8.98 -7.43 5.62
CA ILE A 89 -8.94 -5.97 5.60
C ILE A 89 -8.35 -5.46 4.29
N PHE A 90 -9.07 -4.55 3.65
CA PHE A 90 -8.56 -3.79 2.52
C PHE A 90 -8.17 -2.41 3.04
N ALA A 91 -6.89 -2.07 2.96
CA ALA A 91 -6.38 -0.80 3.45
C ALA A 91 -5.87 0.05 2.29
N ILE A 92 -6.23 1.32 2.29
CA ILE A 92 -5.78 2.23 1.23
C ILE A 92 -5.75 3.65 1.79
N GLY A 93 -5.04 4.54 1.10
CA GLY A 93 -4.94 5.93 1.53
C GLY A 93 -6.29 6.64 1.52
N SER A 94 -6.45 7.61 2.41
CA SER A 94 -7.73 8.33 2.57
C SER A 94 -8.12 9.18 1.36
N ASP A 95 -7.20 9.42 0.44
CA ASP A 95 -7.53 10.11 -0.82
C ASP A 95 -8.58 9.35 -1.62
N TRP A 96 -8.69 8.05 -1.38
CA TRP A 96 -9.64 7.18 -2.08
C TRP A 96 -10.94 6.99 -1.30
N LYS A 97 -11.11 7.73 -0.22
CA LYS A 97 -12.32 7.60 0.61
C LYS A 97 -13.58 7.75 -0.23
N GLY A 98 -14.48 6.81 -0.06
CA GLY A 98 -15.72 6.78 -0.84
C GLY A 98 -15.65 5.98 -2.13
N HIS A 99 -14.46 5.58 -2.56
CA HIS A 99 -14.28 4.88 -3.83
C HIS A 99 -14.35 3.36 -3.73
N PHE A 100 -14.15 2.81 -2.54
CA PHE A 100 -14.04 1.38 -2.36
C PHE A 100 -15.09 0.79 -1.42
N GLU A 101 -16.18 1.51 -1.17
CA GLU A 101 -17.26 1.03 -0.32
C GLU A 101 -17.86 -0.27 -0.84
N TYR A 102 -17.82 -0.50 -2.14
CA TYR A 102 -18.32 -1.74 -2.71
C TYR A 102 -17.57 -2.98 -2.21
N LEU A 103 -16.37 -2.80 -1.66
CA LEU A 103 -15.59 -3.91 -1.11
C LEU A 103 -16.03 -4.29 0.31
N ASN A 104 -16.85 -3.47 0.96
CA ASN A 104 -17.35 -3.76 2.30
C ASN A 104 -18.16 -5.05 2.37
N GLU A 105 -18.68 -5.49 1.24
CA GLU A 105 -19.40 -6.75 1.15
C GLU A 105 -18.49 -7.95 1.36
N PHE A 106 -17.20 -7.78 1.11
CA PHE A 106 -16.24 -8.88 1.10
C PHE A 106 -15.23 -8.83 2.25
N CYS A 107 -14.95 -7.65 2.77
CA CYS A 107 -13.96 -7.48 3.82
C CYS A 107 -14.15 -6.11 4.48
N LYS A 108 -13.36 -5.83 5.50
CA LYS A 108 -13.37 -4.52 6.14
C LYS A 108 -12.54 -3.56 5.31
N VAL A 109 -13.10 -2.40 4.97
CA VAL A 109 -12.38 -1.35 4.23
C VAL A 109 -11.88 -0.32 5.23
N VAL A 110 -10.58 -0.04 5.20
CA VAL A 110 -9.95 0.93 6.09
C VAL A 110 -9.24 1.98 5.25
N TYR A 111 -9.56 3.24 5.48
CA TYR A 111 -8.89 4.35 4.83
C TYR A 111 -7.86 4.93 5.79
N LEU A 112 -6.62 4.97 5.35
CA LEU A 112 -5.52 5.44 6.18
C LEU A 112 -5.24 6.90 5.90
N ASP A 113 -5.25 7.73 6.92
CA ASP A 113 -5.04 9.17 6.77
C ASP A 113 -3.64 9.46 6.25
N ARG A 114 -3.57 10.45 5.39
CA ARG A 114 -2.30 10.90 4.86
C ARG A 114 -1.52 11.68 5.90
N THR A 115 -0.26 11.96 5.56
CA THR A 115 0.62 12.69 6.45
C THR A 115 0.23 14.14 6.64
N GLN A 116 -0.62 14.69 5.76
CA GLN A 116 -1.03 16.09 5.92
C GLN A 116 -1.82 16.31 7.21
N GLY A 117 -2.38 15.27 7.78
CA GLY A 117 -3.05 15.37 9.07
C GLY A 117 -2.11 15.38 10.24
N ILE A 118 -0.82 15.24 9.99
CA ILE A 118 0.22 15.14 11.00
C ILE A 118 0.90 16.50 11.14
N SER A 119 1.12 16.94 12.38
CA SER A 119 1.84 18.18 12.63
C SER A 119 3.29 18.05 12.18
N SER A 120 3.96 19.18 11.99
CA SER A 120 5.37 19.20 11.65
C SER A 120 6.20 18.44 12.68
N SER A 121 5.81 18.53 13.94
CA SER A 121 6.51 17.81 15.01
C SER A 121 6.40 16.31 14.84
N GLU A 122 5.22 15.82 14.55
CA GLU A 122 5.00 14.40 14.33
C GLU A 122 5.77 13.91 13.10
N LEU A 123 5.77 14.70 12.05
CA LEU A 123 6.47 14.35 10.83
C LEU A 123 7.97 14.23 11.09
N ARG A 124 8.53 15.16 11.85
CA ARG A 124 9.94 15.10 12.20
C ARG A 124 10.26 13.91 13.08
N ALA A 125 9.36 13.59 14.00
CA ALA A 125 9.53 12.43 14.86
C ALA A 125 9.53 11.13 14.06
N GLU A 126 8.63 11.01 13.10
CA GLU A 126 8.59 9.84 12.23
C GLU A 126 9.85 9.71 11.39
N LYS A 127 10.34 10.80 10.85
CA LYS A 127 11.59 10.79 10.10
C LYS A 127 12.75 10.33 10.97
N ARG A 128 12.79 10.80 12.21
CA ARG A 128 13.83 10.39 13.15
C ARG A 128 13.75 8.91 13.46
N GLU A 129 12.54 8.40 13.65
CA GLU A 129 12.33 6.99 13.88
C GLU A 129 12.80 6.14 12.70
N LEU A 130 12.53 6.59 11.49
CA LEU A 130 13.00 5.89 10.30
C LEU A 130 14.51 5.84 10.23
N CYS A 131 15.17 6.96 10.54
CA CYS A 131 16.61 7.01 10.55
C CYS A 131 17.18 6.09 11.62
N ILE A 132 16.61 6.11 12.81
CA ILE A 132 17.03 5.24 13.89
C ILE A 132 16.79 3.78 13.53
N GLY A 133 15.67 3.51 12.89
CA GLY A 133 15.34 2.16 12.43
C GLY A 133 16.38 1.62 11.48
N LEU A 134 16.92 2.48 10.62
CA LEU A 134 17.97 2.09 9.69
C LEU A 134 19.29 1.76 10.42
N VAL A 135 19.49 2.29 11.61
CA VAL A 135 20.68 1.99 12.41
C VAL A 135 20.41 1.03 13.56
N GLY A 136 19.30 0.35 13.53
CA GLY A 136 19.03 -0.72 14.48
C GLY A 136 17.78 -0.58 15.31
N GLU A 137 17.02 0.45 15.10
CA GLU A 137 15.75 0.61 15.78
C GLU A 137 14.62 0.61 14.78
N SER A 138 13.51 0.00 15.14
CA SER A 138 12.37 -0.05 14.28
C SER A 138 11.79 1.36 14.06
N GLY A 139 11.77 1.76 12.85
CA GLY A 139 11.21 3.03 12.45
C GLY A 139 9.72 3.01 12.28
#